data_841b01672867987ecd64a1fb106b8770
#
_entry.id   841b01672867987ecd64a1fb106b8770
#
_cell.length_a   1.000
_cell.length_b   1.000
_cell.length_c   1.000
_cell.angle_alpha   90.00
_cell.angle_beta   90.00
_cell.angle_gamma   90.00
#
_symmetry.space_group_name_H-M   'P 1'
#
loop_
_entity.id
_entity.type
_entity.pdbx_description
1 polymer ?
#
loop_
_entity_poly.entity_id
_entity_poly.type
_entity_poly.pdbx_seq_one_letter_code
_entity_poly.pdbx_strand_id
1 'polypeptide(L)'
;MPSPIRAVIFDMDGVLIDSEPVYLGMQARNLQTKYPWVTLESMYPTVGMSSQEYPRFMARLCRVPFTPEFEKELMQADENEPIHFPDILRPEARPMLEQLRAMGLQLALASSSPMSNIRQVLGECGLMEFFPVIVSGEQFEASKPDPEIYLHTMARLGRRPEECLIVEDSTYGVQAGA
;
A
#
# COMPACT_ATOMS: atom_id res chain seq x y z
N MET A 1 -30.12 11.97 11.36
CA MET A 1 -29.84 11.19 10.14
C MET A 1 -28.33 11.12 9.97
N PRO A 2 -27.74 10.01 9.54
CA PRO A 2 -26.31 9.99 9.26
C PRO A 2 -25.96 11.03 8.19
N SER A 3 -24.79 11.65 8.32
CA SER A 3 -24.29 12.58 7.32
C SER A 3 -24.12 11.87 5.98
N PRO A 4 -24.48 12.48 4.83
CA PRO A 4 -24.22 11.86 3.55
C PRO A 4 -22.70 11.81 3.30
N ILE A 5 -22.22 10.72 2.69
CA ILE A 5 -20.83 10.59 2.26
C ILE A 5 -20.53 11.67 1.21
N ARG A 6 -19.41 12.36 1.35
CA ARG A 6 -18.95 13.46 0.50
C ARG A 6 -17.57 13.20 -0.10
N ALA A 7 -16.79 12.32 0.52
CA ALA A 7 -15.46 11.99 0.04
C ALA A 7 -15.18 10.48 0.16
N VAL A 8 -14.32 9.98 -0.73
CA VAL A 8 -13.76 8.63 -0.67
C VAL A 8 -12.24 8.73 -0.64
N ILE A 9 -11.64 8.10 0.36
CA ILE A 9 -10.19 8.05 0.55
C ILE A 9 -9.75 6.62 0.24
N PHE A 10 -8.85 6.48 -0.73
CA PHE A 10 -8.33 5.19 -1.18
C PHE A 10 -6.95 4.94 -0.60
N ASP A 11 -6.69 3.74 -0.18
CA ASP A 11 -5.33 3.20 -0.21
C ASP A 11 -4.92 2.90 -1.65
N MET A 12 -3.65 2.60 -1.88
CA MET A 12 -3.07 2.34 -3.20
C MET A 12 -2.81 0.85 -3.42
N ASP A 13 -1.93 0.30 -2.58
CA ASP A 13 -1.45 -1.07 -2.70
C ASP A 13 -2.56 -2.05 -2.29
N GLY A 14 -2.82 -3.09 -3.13
CA GLY A 14 -3.94 -4.00 -2.93
C GLY A 14 -5.33 -3.43 -3.27
N VAL A 15 -5.49 -2.10 -3.36
CA VAL A 15 -6.75 -1.41 -3.67
C VAL A 15 -6.82 -0.95 -5.12
N LEU A 16 -5.90 -0.09 -5.55
CA LEU A 16 -5.85 0.40 -6.94
C LEU A 16 -4.98 -0.49 -7.82
N ILE A 17 -3.89 -0.99 -7.28
CA ILE A 17 -2.95 -1.90 -7.94
C ILE A 17 -2.84 -3.21 -7.17
N ASP A 18 -2.63 -4.33 -7.89
CA ASP A 18 -2.39 -5.65 -7.30
C ASP A 18 -0.88 -5.86 -7.13
N SER A 19 -0.30 -5.07 -6.21
CA SER A 19 1.16 -4.99 -6.03
C SER A 19 1.74 -6.15 -5.22
N GLU A 20 0.98 -6.74 -4.32
CA GLU A 20 1.46 -7.76 -3.38
C GLU A 20 2.09 -8.99 -4.06
N PRO A 21 1.44 -9.66 -5.06
CA PRO A 21 2.05 -10.80 -5.74
C PRO A 21 3.34 -10.43 -6.48
N VAL A 22 3.43 -9.19 -6.98
CA VAL A 22 4.61 -8.70 -7.71
C VAL A 22 5.78 -8.50 -6.77
N TYR A 23 5.58 -7.79 -5.66
CA TYR A 23 6.62 -7.58 -4.66
C TYR A 23 7.09 -8.90 -4.05
N LEU A 24 6.17 -9.80 -3.70
CA LEU A 24 6.54 -11.14 -3.21
C LEU A 24 7.33 -11.93 -4.24
N GLY A 25 6.93 -11.86 -5.52
CA GLY A 25 7.63 -12.53 -6.61
C GLY A 25 9.05 -12.01 -6.83
N MET A 26 9.22 -10.68 -6.80
CA MET A 26 10.54 -10.05 -6.90
C MET A 26 11.44 -10.45 -5.74
N GLN A 27 10.93 -10.36 -4.54
CA GLN A 27 11.65 -10.70 -3.33
C GLN A 27 12.04 -12.17 -3.28
N ALA A 28 11.13 -13.08 -3.69
CA ALA A 28 11.45 -14.51 -3.82
C ALA A 28 12.60 -14.74 -4.79
N ARG A 29 12.57 -14.14 -5.99
CA ARG A 29 13.64 -14.26 -6.98
C ARG A 29 14.98 -13.75 -6.44
N ASN A 30 14.99 -12.60 -5.81
CA ASN A 30 16.19 -12.02 -5.21
C ASN A 30 16.79 -12.95 -4.13
N LEU A 31 15.95 -13.46 -3.25
CA LEU A 31 16.39 -14.35 -2.18
C LEU A 31 16.84 -15.71 -2.71
N GLN A 32 16.26 -16.24 -3.79
CA GLN A 32 16.66 -17.50 -4.40
C GLN A 32 18.10 -17.52 -4.88
N THR A 33 18.67 -16.37 -5.21
CA THR A 33 20.09 -16.29 -5.61
C THR A 33 21.03 -16.77 -4.50
N LYS A 34 20.66 -16.51 -3.25
CA LYS A 34 21.46 -16.86 -2.06
C LYS A 34 20.86 -18.02 -1.26
N TYR A 35 19.53 -18.15 -1.29
CA TYR A 35 18.75 -19.13 -0.56
C TYR A 35 17.86 -19.94 -1.52
N PRO A 36 18.40 -20.91 -2.29
CA PRO A 36 17.69 -21.59 -3.38
C PRO A 36 16.40 -22.31 -2.99
N TRP A 37 16.20 -22.57 -1.69
CA TRP A 37 15.00 -23.22 -1.16
C TRP A 37 13.85 -22.24 -0.85
N VAL A 38 14.11 -20.93 -0.91
CA VAL A 38 13.05 -19.91 -0.77
C VAL A 38 12.28 -19.85 -2.07
N THR A 39 10.98 -20.09 -2.01
CA THR A 39 10.06 -20.02 -3.15
C THR A 39 8.98 -19.00 -2.90
N LEU A 40 8.31 -18.52 -3.94
CA LEU A 40 7.16 -17.64 -3.80
C LEU A 40 6.11 -18.24 -2.84
N GLU A 41 5.82 -19.53 -2.97
CA GLU A 41 4.87 -20.24 -2.10
C GLU A 41 5.30 -20.22 -0.63
N SER A 42 6.61 -20.33 -0.35
CA SER A 42 7.13 -20.28 1.01
C SER A 42 7.05 -18.88 1.63
N MET A 43 6.81 -17.85 0.82
CA MET A 43 6.67 -16.45 1.24
C MET A 43 5.21 -16.03 1.44
N TYR A 44 4.20 -16.76 0.93
CA TYR A 44 2.80 -16.41 1.16
C TYR A 44 2.41 -16.17 2.63
N PRO A 45 2.97 -16.89 3.63
CA PRO A 45 2.68 -16.58 5.02
C PRO A 45 3.11 -15.19 5.49
N THR A 46 3.91 -14.47 4.70
CA THR A 46 4.32 -13.08 5.05
C THR A 46 3.25 -12.04 4.77
N VAL A 47 2.26 -12.39 3.95
CA VAL A 47 1.12 -11.54 3.62
C VAL A 47 0.39 -11.12 4.89
N GLY A 48 0.29 -9.81 5.11
CA GLY A 48 -0.35 -9.26 6.30
C GLY A 48 0.45 -9.38 7.60
N MET A 49 1.73 -9.83 7.55
CA MET A 49 2.61 -9.80 8.71
C MET A 49 2.98 -8.38 9.11
N SER A 50 3.13 -8.16 10.42
CA SER A 50 3.68 -6.90 10.92
C SER A 50 5.15 -6.71 10.51
N SER A 51 5.59 -5.45 10.43
CA SER A 51 6.99 -5.11 10.16
C SER A 51 7.97 -5.69 11.19
N GLN A 52 7.50 -6.01 12.40
CA GLN A 52 8.32 -6.64 13.45
C GLN A 52 8.42 -8.16 13.29
N GLU A 53 7.39 -8.81 12.80
CA GLU A 53 7.35 -10.27 12.62
C GLU A 53 8.00 -10.72 11.32
N TYR A 54 7.83 -9.94 10.26
CA TYR A 54 8.31 -10.23 8.92
C TYR A 54 9.83 -10.57 8.88
N PRO A 55 10.76 -9.74 9.39
CA PRO A 55 12.18 -10.05 9.28
C PRO A 55 12.57 -11.30 10.06
N ARG A 56 11.89 -11.58 11.17
CA ARG A 56 12.12 -12.80 11.97
C ARG A 56 11.63 -14.06 11.26
N PHE A 57 10.49 -13.96 10.58
CA PHE A 57 9.97 -15.06 9.75
C PHE A 57 10.94 -15.32 8.60
N MET A 58 11.40 -14.29 7.90
CA MET A 58 12.33 -14.41 6.79
C MET A 58 13.68 -15.01 7.22
N ALA A 59 14.20 -14.63 8.39
CA ALA A 59 15.41 -15.25 8.92
C ALA A 59 15.25 -16.78 9.11
N ARG A 60 14.11 -17.21 9.65
CA ARG A 60 13.79 -18.65 9.77
C ARG A 60 13.66 -19.33 8.40
N LEU A 61 12.98 -18.69 7.45
CA LEU A 61 12.80 -19.20 6.09
C LEU A 61 14.14 -19.33 5.36
N CYS A 62 15.00 -18.34 5.48
CA CYS A 62 16.35 -18.34 4.93
C CYS A 62 17.34 -19.23 5.71
N ARG A 63 16.94 -19.76 6.89
CA ARG A 63 17.77 -20.59 7.78
C ARG A 63 19.03 -19.87 8.26
N VAL A 64 18.90 -18.60 8.57
CA VAL A 64 19.97 -17.73 9.09
C VAL A 64 19.58 -17.12 10.44
N PRO A 65 20.54 -16.71 11.27
CA PRO A 65 20.26 -15.92 12.46
C PRO A 65 19.59 -14.59 12.07
N PHE A 66 18.62 -14.14 12.88
CA PHE A 66 18.09 -12.79 12.74
C PHE A 66 19.12 -11.78 13.29
N THR A 67 19.67 -10.96 12.41
CA THR A 67 20.64 -9.91 12.73
C THR A 67 20.27 -8.61 12.03
N PRO A 68 20.77 -7.44 12.52
CA PRO A 68 20.55 -6.17 11.83
C PRO A 68 21.05 -6.14 10.38
N GLU A 69 22.13 -6.88 10.10
CA GLU A 69 22.69 -6.99 8.75
C GLU A 69 21.74 -7.75 7.81
N PHE A 70 21.13 -8.84 8.30
CA PHE A 70 20.14 -9.59 7.53
C PHE A 70 18.87 -8.76 7.29
N GLU A 71 18.40 -8.03 8.30
CA GLU A 71 17.25 -7.11 8.15
C GLU A 71 17.52 -6.04 7.07
N LYS A 72 18.72 -5.46 7.07
CA LYS A 72 19.14 -4.53 6.03
C LYS A 72 19.22 -5.18 4.64
N GLU A 73 19.71 -6.42 4.56
CA GLU A 73 19.74 -7.21 3.31
C GLU A 73 18.33 -7.41 2.75
N LEU A 74 17.35 -7.73 3.59
CA LEU A 74 15.96 -7.89 3.17
C LEU A 74 15.39 -6.61 2.57
N MET A 75 15.63 -5.46 3.20
CA MET A 75 15.14 -4.17 2.72
C MET A 75 15.78 -3.74 1.40
N GLN A 76 17.02 -4.16 1.11
CA GLN A 76 17.71 -3.84 -0.13
C GLN A 76 17.33 -4.76 -1.31
N ALA A 77 16.72 -5.91 -1.03
CA ALA A 77 16.36 -6.88 -2.06
C ALA A 77 15.21 -6.41 -2.97
N ASP A 78 14.46 -5.40 -2.57
CA ASP A 78 13.26 -4.93 -3.27
C ASP A 78 13.54 -3.89 -4.37
N GLU A 79 14.80 -3.39 -4.51
CA GLU A 79 15.09 -2.22 -5.35
C GLU A 79 15.47 -2.53 -6.81
N ASN A 80 15.56 -3.80 -7.24
CA ASN A 80 16.34 -4.13 -8.45
C ASN A 80 15.55 -4.46 -9.73
N GLU A 81 14.24 -4.58 -9.68
CA GLU A 81 13.45 -4.84 -10.90
C GLU A 81 12.43 -3.72 -11.14
N PRO A 82 12.41 -3.09 -12.33
CA PRO A 82 11.40 -2.09 -12.65
C PRO A 82 10.02 -2.75 -12.76
N ILE A 83 9.04 -2.22 -12.06
CA ILE A 83 7.65 -2.63 -12.16
C ILE A 83 6.97 -1.74 -13.21
N HIS A 84 6.27 -2.35 -14.16
CA HIS A 84 5.37 -1.65 -15.07
C HIS A 84 3.98 -1.59 -14.43
N PHE A 85 3.69 -0.53 -13.71
CA PHE A 85 2.47 -0.41 -12.90
C PHE A 85 1.14 -0.57 -13.68
N PRO A 86 1.03 -0.17 -14.97
CA PRO A 86 -0.17 -0.45 -15.75
C PRO A 86 -0.54 -1.93 -15.85
N ASP A 87 0.43 -2.87 -15.78
CA ASP A 87 0.18 -4.32 -15.88
C ASP A 87 -0.48 -4.88 -14.62
N ILE A 88 -0.35 -4.18 -13.51
CA ILE A 88 -0.91 -4.57 -12.21
C ILE A 88 -2.02 -3.62 -11.74
N LEU A 89 -2.42 -2.67 -12.57
CA LEU A 89 -3.59 -1.83 -12.30
C LEU A 89 -4.84 -2.70 -12.29
N ARG A 90 -5.63 -2.60 -11.22
CA ARG A 90 -6.92 -3.28 -11.18
C ARG A 90 -7.83 -2.73 -12.28
N PRO A 91 -8.40 -3.58 -13.14
CA PRO A 91 -9.17 -3.12 -14.31
C PRO A 91 -10.40 -2.28 -13.92
N GLU A 92 -10.92 -2.48 -12.71
CA GLU A 92 -12.07 -1.74 -12.17
C GLU A 92 -11.70 -0.37 -11.59
N ALA A 93 -10.40 -0.12 -11.31
CA ALA A 93 -9.97 1.08 -10.61
C ALA A 93 -10.40 2.37 -11.34
N ARG A 94 -10.03 2.53 -12.61
CA ARG A 94 -10.39 3.72 -13.38
C ARG A 94 -11.90 3.90 -13.53
N PRO A 95 -12.68 2.89 -13.99
CA PRO A 95 -14.15 3.03 -14.11
C PRO A 95 -14.82 3.42 -12.78
N MET A 96 -14.37 2.83 -11.67
CA MET A 96 -14.87 3.16 -10.32
C MET A 96 -14.58 4.63 -9.95
N LEU A 97 -13.35 5.10 -10.16
CA LEU A 97 -12.98 6.48 -9.86
C LEU A 97 -13.77 7.49 -10.71
N GLU A 98 -13.97 7.20 -11.99
CA GLU A 98 -14.80 8.01 -12.90
C GLU A 98 -16.25 8.08 -12.43
N GLN A 99 -16.81 6.96 -12.01
CA GLN A 99 -18.20 6.90 -11.51
C GLN A 99 -18.36 7.68 -10.21
N LEU A 100 -17.44 7.52 -9.25
CA LEU A 100 -17.49 8.24 -7.97
C LEU A 100 -17.35 9.75 -8.18
N ARG A 101 -16.46 10.18 -9.08
CA ARG A 101 -16.30 11.59 -9.47
C ARG A 101 -17.58 12.14 -10.13
N ALA A 102 -18.23 11.35 -10.99
CA ALA A 102 -19.51 11.72 -11.63
C ALA A 102 -20.66 11.85 -10.62
N MET A 103 -20.59 11.11 -9.50
CA MET A 103 -21.52 11.27 -8.37
C MET A 103 -21.25 12.54 -7.53
N GLY A 104 -20.21 13.31 -7.85
CA GLY A 104 -19.83 14.52 -7.13
C GLY A 104 -19.05 14.30 -5.84
N LEU A 105 -18.48 13.10 -5.65
CA LEU A 105 -17.64 12.78 -4.50
C LEU A 105 -16.22 13.33 -4.71
N GLN A 106 -15.62 13.84 -3.63
CA GLN A 106 -14.20 14.15 -3.61
C GLN A 106 -13.40 12.87 -3.43
N LEU A 107 -12.30 12.73 -4.17
CA LEU A 107 -11.43 11.56 -4.09
C LEU A 107 -10.08 11.98 -3.51
N ALA A 108 -9.51 11.15 -2.65
CA ALA A 108 -8.16 11.32 -2.11
C ALA A 108 -7.45 9.98 -2.04
N LEU A 109 -6.11 10.03 -2.04
CA LEU A 109 -5.25 8.89 -1.81
C LEU A 109 -4.51 9.04 -0.49
N ALA A 110 -4.45 7.96 0.30
CA ALA A 110 -3.70 7.86 1.55
C ALA A 110 -2.99 6.51 1.63
N SER A 111 -1.74 6.46 1.22
CA SER A 111 -0.94 5.24 1.15
C SER A 111 0.26 5.28 2.08
N SER A 112 0.65 4.12 2.62
CA SER A 112 1.88 3.96 3.41
C SER A 112 3.15 4.07 2.56
N SER A 113 3.03 3.98 1.24
CA SER A 113 4.15 4.05 0.29
C SER A 113 4.81 5.44 0.26
N PRO A 114 6.12 5.53 -0.08
CA PRO A 114 6.81 6.80 -0.30
C PRO A 114 6.13 7.64 -1.39
N MET A 115 6.17 8.96 -1.25
CA MET A 115 5.54 9.89 -2.20
C MET A 115 6.07 9.73 -3.63
N SER A 116 7.35 9.40 -3.78
CA SER A 116 7.96 9.10 -5.09
C SER A 116 7.29 7.92 -5.79
N ASN A 117 7.08 6.82 -5.05
CA ASN A 117 6.40 5.63 -5.55
C ASN A 117 4.93 5.92 -5.89
N ILE A 118 4.21 6.61 -5.00
CA ILE A 118 2.81 7.01 -5.24
C ILE A 118 2.68 7.80 -6.56
N ARG A 119 3.57 8.77 -6.77
CA ARG A 119 3.56 9.58 -7.99
C ARG A 119 3.88 8.78 -9.24
N GLN A 120 4.80 7.84 -9.14
CA GLN A 120 5.13 6.94 -10.25
C GLN A 120 3.94 6.07 -10.62
N VAL A 121 3.34 5.39 -9.65
CA VAL A 121 2.14 4.54 -9.85
C VAL A 121 1.00 5.33 -10.48
N LEU A 122 0.61 6.45 -9.86
CA LEU A 122 -0.49 7.26 -10.37
C LEU A 122 -0.19 7.86 -11.73
N GLY A 123 1.07 8.24 -12.00
CA GLY A 123 1.51 8.79 -13.28
C GLY A 123 1.46 7.75 -14.40
N GLU A 124 2.07 6.58 -14.19
CA GLU A 124 2.11 5.50 -15.19
C GLU A 124 0.73 4.91 -15.45
N CYS A 125 -0.11 4.79 -14.41
CA CYS A 125 -1.49 4.33 -14.55
C CYS A 125 -2.47 5.40 -15.05
N GLY A 126 -2.02 6.66 -15.20
CA GLY A 126 -2.86 7.79 -15.62
C GLY A 126 -3.98 8.12 -14.63
N LEU A 127 -3.74 7.92 -13.33
CA LEU A 127 -4.74 8.13 -12.27
C LEU A 127 -4.54 9.45 -11.48
N MET A 128 -3.46 10.19 -11.74
CA MET A 128 -3.10 11.39 -10.99
C MET A 128 -4.23 12.43 -10.94
N GLU A 129 -4.98 12.59 -12.02
CA GLU A 129 -6.06 13.57 -12.13
C GLU A 129 -7.26 13.31 -11.21
N PHE A 130 -7.40 12.09 -10.68
CA PHE A 130 -8.51 11.74 -9.79
C PHE A 130 -8.28 12.19 -8.35
N PHE A 131 -7.03 12.41 -7.95
CA PHE A 131 -6.65 12.63 -6.56
C PHE A 131 -6.08 14.04 -6.32
N PRO A 132 -6.93 15.05 -6.10
CA PRO A 132 -6.47 16.39 -5.74
C PRO A 132 -5.76 16.44 -4.38
N VAL A 133 -6.02 15.46 -3.52
CA VAL A 133 -5.32 15.27 -2.23
C VAL A 133 -4.65 13.90 -2.24
N ILE A 134 -3.32 13.92 -2.07
CA ILE A 134 -2.48 12.74 -1.94
C ILE A 134 -1.68 12.89 -0.65
N VAL A 135 -1.68 11.84 0.18
CA VAL A 135 -0.96 11.76 1.45
C VAL A 135 -0.12 10.49 1.48
N SER A 136 1.15 10.62 1.81
CA SER A 136 2.09 9.52 2.01
C SER A 136 2.32 9.29 3.48
N GLY A 137 2.41 8.03 3.89
CA GLY A 137 2.73 7.63 5.26
C GLY A 137 4.11 8.07 5.73
N GLU A 138 5.05 8.37 4.81
CA GLU A 138 6.38 8.88 5.16
C GLU A 138 6.36 10.24 5.89
N GLN A 139 5.21 10.94 5.88
CA GLN A 139 5.04 12.23 6.56
C GLN A 139 4.76 12.08 8.06
N PHE A 140 4.56 10.86 8.56
CA PHE A 140 4.13 10.57 9.93
C PHE A 140 5.14 9.66 10.64
N GLU A 141 5.25 9.81 11.95
CA GLU A 141 6.09 8.93 12.77
C GLU A 141 5.42 7.56 12.98
N ALA A 142 4.09 7.55 13.10
CA ALA A 142 3.31 6.32 13.25
C ALA A 142 2.73 5.87 11.91
N SER A 143 2.80 4.57 11.65
CA SER A 143 2.16 3.93 10.50
C SER A 143 0.79 3.35 10.90
N LYS A 144 -0.05 2.96 9.90
CA LYS A 144 -1.26 2.20 10.15
C LYS A 144 -0.94 1.01 11.09
N PRO A 145 -1.71 0.76 12.15
CA PRO A 145 -3.11 1.14 12.36
C PRO A 145 -3.34 2.50 13.04
N ASP A 146 -2.33 3.37 13.18
CA ASP A 146 -2.58 4.73 13.65
C ASP A 146 -3.47 5.47 12.64
N PRO A 147 -4.56 6.14 13.08
CA PRO A 147 -5.51 6.80 12.19
C PRO A 147 -4.99 8.12 11.59
N GLU A 148 -3.80 8.59 11.99
CA GLU A 148 -3.29 9.94 11.68
C GLU A 148 -3.30 10.24 10.18
N ILE A 149 -2.90 9.27 9.34
CA ILE A 149 -2.87 9.44 7.88
C ILE A 149 -4.27 9.75 7.32
N TYR A 150 -5.32 9.08 7.81
CA TYR A 150 -6.69 9.31 7.36
C TYR A 150 -7.26 10.60 7.90
N LEU A 151 -7.06 10.88 9.19
CA LEU A 151 -7.48 12.14 9.81
C LEU A 151 -6.84 13.35 9.12
N HIS A 152 -5.55 13.27 8.80
CA HIS A 152 -4.85 14.31 8.04
C HIS A 152 -5.44 14.47 6.63
N THR A 153 -5.74 13.37 5.95
CA THR A 153 -6.35 13.39 4.61
C THR A 153 -7.74 14.03 4.64
N MET A 154 -8.57 13.69 5.64
CA MET A 154 -9.89 14.28 5.85
C MET A 154 -9.79 15.79 6.10
N ALA A 155 -8.84 16.22 6.93
CA ALA A 155 -8.59 17.64 7.19
C ALA A 155 -8.20 18.39 5.91
N ARG A 156 -7.35 17.81 5.05
CA ARG A 156 -6.99 18.40 3.76
C ARG A 156 -8.15 18.47 2.77
N LEU A 157 -9.08 17.53 2.83
CA LEU A 157 -10.33 17.55 2.06
C LEU A 157 -11.36 18.55 2.61
N GLY A 158 -11.17 19.04 3.83
CA GLY A 158 -12.16 19.85 4.56
C GLY A 158 -13.42 19.06 4.90
N ARG A 159 -13.25 17.77 5.24
CA ARG A 159 -14.35 16.84 5.56
C ARG A 159 -14.22 16.30 6.97
N ARG A 160 -15.37 15.99 7.58
CA ARG A 160 -15.46 15.30 8.86
C ARG A 160 -15.43 13.79 8.63
N PRO A 161 -15.00 12.99 9.62
CA PRO A 161 -14.93 11.53 9.49
C PRO A 161 -16.23 10.88 8.99
N GLU A 162 -17.38 11.31 9.53
CA GLU A 162 -18.70 10.79 9.16
C GLU A 162 -19.17 11.16 7.73
N GLU A 163 -18.40 11.98 7.01
CA GLU A 163 -18.64 12.33 5.61
C GLU A 163 -17.69 11.58 4.66
N CYS A 164 -16.78 10.77 5.20
CA CYS A 164 -15.75 10.06 4.44
C CYS A 164 -15.98 8.56 4.44
N LEU A 165 -15.69 7.93 3.32
CA LEU A 165 -15.54 6.49 3.19
C LEU A 165 -14.06 6.18 2.92
N ILE A 166 -13.52 5.18 3.61
CA ILE A 166 -12.16 4.67 3.36
C ILE A 166 -12.28 3.34 2.63
N VAL A 167 -11.44 3.15 1.60
CA VAL A 167 -11.32 1.91 0.85
C VAL A 167 -9.93 1.34 1.11
N GLU A 168 -9.89 0.17 1.72
CA GLU A 168 -8.70 -0.49 2.23
C GLU A 168 -8.81 -2.01 2.11
N ASP A 169 -7.68 -2.69 1.93
CA ASP A 169 -7.60 -4.15 1.84
C ASP A 169 -6.85 -4.79 3.02
N SER A 170 -6.01 -4.02 3.73
CA SER A 170 -5.20 -4.51 4.83
C SER A 170 -5.90 -4.42 6.18
N THR A 171 -5.59 -5.37 7.07
CA THR A 171 -6.13 -5.37 8.45
C THR A 171 -5.75 -4.09 9.21
N TYR A 172 -4.50 -3.63 9.07
CA TYR A 172 -4.03 -2.42 9.74
C TYR A 172 -4.66 -1.15 9.15
N GLY A 173 -4.87 -1.11 7.85
CA GLY A 173 -5.53 0.02 7.21
C GLY A 173 -7.00 0.11 7.57
N VAL A 174 -7.73 -1.03 7.64
CA VAL A 174 -9.11 -1.06 8.11
C VAL A 174 -9.20 -0.61 9.57
N GLN A 175 -8.26 -1.02 10.44
CA GLN A 175 -8.21 -0.56 11.84
C GLN A 175 -7.94 0.95 11.94
N ALA A 176 -7.07 1.49 11.08
CA ALA A 176 -6.78 2.93 11.04
C ALA A 176 -7.98 3.75 10.56
N GLY A 177 -8.85 3.16 9.72
CA GLY A 177 -10.02 3.81 9.14
C GLY A 177 -11.30 3.68 9.96
N ALA A 178 -11.31 2.85 11.02
CA ALA A 178 -12.49 2.58 11.86
C ALA A 178 -12.63 3.62 12.98
#